data_79363be57bab7e154264beef77f961a0
#
_entry.id   79363be57bab7e154264beef77f961a0
#
_cell.length_a   1.000
_cell.length_b   1.000
_cell.length_c   1.000
_cell.angle_alpha   90.00
_cell.angle_beta   90.00
_cell.angle_gamma   90.00
#
_symmetry.space_group_name_H-M   'P 1'
#
loop_
_entity.id
_entity.type
_entity.pdbx_description
1 polymer ?
#
loop_
_entity_poly.entity_id
_entity_poly.type
_entity_poly.pdbx_seq_one_letter_code
_entity_poly.pdbx_strand_id
1 'polypeptide(L)'
;TEEARSSNSDVNKNRFNYYGWATLLADISLWKGDYETCIAMADRVINSGQYSLVPVGREEVPVYNLETGKTDTIYEAMQGDVVNLFRVMYANGNCVESIFELKNPPTYNNPYVSMFSANVSNAIEVNQANFSDVYFITSNIDRGWRDIRTEGISYVGKYIWKWAGLDNTSTPVQWRTTSTSNSNWIFYRLADVLLMKAEALTELAMVDNDQVKLNQALALVYKIRERANAPESTDLFY
;
A
#
# COMPACT_ATOMS: atom_id res chain seq x y z
N THR A 1 -22.30 -17.68 4.74
CA THR A 1 -22.29 -18.30 3.41
C THR A 1 -21.45 -17.45 2.50
N GLU A 2 -20.55 -18.06 1.75
CA GLU A 2 -19.87 -17.43 0.61
C GLU A 2 -20.93 -17.09 -0.44
N GLU A 3 -21.71 -16.07 -0.17
CA GLU A 3 -22.83 -15.70 -1.00
C GLU A 3 -22.38 -15.19 -2.36
N ALA A 4 -23.21 -15.52 -3.32
CA ALA A 4 -23.08 -15.15 -4.71
C ALA A 4 -22.57 -13.69 -4.83
N ARG A 5 -21.33 -13.55 -5.28
CA ARG A 5 -20.79 -12.28 -5.67
C ARG A 5 -21.58 -11.78 -6.86
N SER A 6 -21.92 -10.52 -6.85
CA SER A 6 -22.37 -9.86 -8.05
C SER A 6 -21.29 -10.02 -9.14
N SER A 7 -21.69 -10.25 -10.37
CA SER A 7 -20.80 -10.16 -11.53
C SER A 7 -20.20 -8.75 -11.69
N ASN A 8 -20.79 -7.76 -11.03
CA ASN A 8 -20.27 -6.40 -10.97
C ASN A 8 -19.29 -6.26 -9.80
N SER A 9 -18.01 -6.18 -10.10
CA SER A 9 -16.93 -6.02 -9.12
C SER A 9 -17.10 -4.74 -8.27
N ASP A 10 -17.66 -3.66 -8.83
CA ASP A 10 -17.93 -2.42 -8.12
C ASP A 10 -18.91 -2.63 -6.96
N VAL A 11 -19.95 -3.41 -7.18
CA VAL A 11 -20.93 -3.71 -6.13
C VAL A 11 -20.29 -4.51 -5.00
N ASN A 12 -19.39 -5.43 -5.32
CA ASN A 12 -18.75 -6.28 -4.33
C ASN A 12 -17.82 -5.54 -3.38
N LYS A 13 -17.18 -4.45 -3.83
CA LYS A 13 -16.19 -3.70 -3.06
C LYS A 13 -16.78 -2.47 -2.35
N ASN A 14 -17.90 -1.95 -2.84
CA ASN A 14 -18.64 -0.84 -2.23
C ASN A 14 -19.68 -1.29 -1.19
N ARG A 15 -19.68 -2.56 -0.86
CA ARG A 15 -20.54 -3.14 0.20
C ARG A 15 -19.72 -4.12 1.01
N PHE A 16 -20.05 -4.25 2.28
CA PHE A 16 -19.49 -5.31 3.09
C PHE A 16 -19.98 -6.66 2.57
N ASN A 17 -19.12 -7.33 1.79
CA ASN A 17 -19.27 -8.72 1.42
C ASN A 17 -18.67 -9.63 2.51
N TYR A 18 -18.67 -10.93 2.31
CA TYR A 18 -18.08 -11.89 3.24
C TYR A 18 -16.64 -11.55 3.65
N TYR A 19 -15.79 -11.16 2.69
CA TYR A 19 -14.39 -10.84 2.97
C TYR A 19 -14.20 -9.46 3.61
N GLY A 20 -15.08 -8.52 3.31
CA GLY A 20 -15.15 -7.24 4.03
C GLY A 20 -15.47 -7.44 5.50
N TRP A 21 -16.45 -8.31 5.81
CA TRP A 21 -16.75 -8.69 7.18
C TRP A 21 -15.64 -9.47 7.87
N ALA A 22 -14.97 -10.39 7.15
CA ALA A 22 -13.82 -11.11 7.70
C ALA A 22 -12.68 -10.12 8.04
N THR A 23 -12.42 -9.17 7.16
CA THR A 23 -11.38 -8.13 7.39
C THR A 23 -11.74 -7.24 8.58
N LEU A 24 -12.98 -6.77 8.68
CA LEU A 24 -13.43 -5.97 9.82
C LEU A 24 -13.32 -6.77 11.13
N LEU A 25 -13.67 -8.05 11.11
CA LEU A 25 -13.54 -8.90 12.30
C LEU A 25 -12.08 -9.13 12.67
N ALA A 26 -11.18 -9.29 11.68
CA ALA A 26 -9.74 -9.37 11.92
C ALA A 26 -9.22 -8.09 12.60
N ASP A 27 -9.62 -6.91 12.10
CA ASP A 27 -9.24 -5.61 12.65
C ASP A 27 -9.73 -5.44 14.10
N ILE A 28 -11.02 -5.69 14.35
CA ILE A 28 -11.59 -5.62 15.71
C ILE A 28 -10.90 -6.62 16.66
N SER A 29 -10.61 -7.82 16.19
CA SER A 29 -9.95 -8.86 16.99
C SER A 29 -8.52 -8.47 17.36
N LEU A 30 -7.80 -7.85 16.42
CA LEU A 30 -6.47 -7.31 16.67
C LEU A 30 -6.49 -6.25 17.78
N TRP A 31 -7.40 -5.29 17.68
CA TRP A 31 -7.58 -4.25 18.69
C TRP A 31 -7.97 -4.79 20.08
N LYS A 32 -8.64 -5.91 20.11
CA LYS A 32 -9.03 -6.59 21.36
C LYS A 32 -7.94 -7.49 21.94
N GLY A 33 -6.85 -7.71 21.22
CA GLY A 33 -5.82 -8.68 21.59
C GLY A 33 -6.25 -10.14 21.35
N ASP A 34 -7.31 -10.39 20.58
CA ASP A 34 -7.72 -11.73 20.14
C ASP A 34 -6.97 -12.08 18.84
N TYR A 35 -5.68 -12.32 19.01
CA TYR A 35 -4.76 -12.52 17.89
C TYR A 35 -5.06 -13.77 17.07
N GLU A 36 -5.54 -14.83 17.72
CA GLU A 36 -5.91 -16.08 17.04
C GLU A 36 -7.09 -15.87 16.09
N THR A 37 -8.14 -15.17 16.54
CA THR A 37 -9.27 -14.81 15.69
C THR A 37 -8.83 -13.87 14.56
N CYS A 38 -7.96 -12.91 14.85
CA CYS A 38 -7.41 -12.02 13.82
C CYS A 38 -6.72 -12.82 12.72
N ILE A 39 -5.83 -13.74 13.05
CA ILE A 39 -5.10 -14.60 12.11
C ILE A 39 -6.08 -15.45 11.30
N ALA A 40 -7.05 -16.10 11.98
CA ALA A 40 -8.02 -16.95 11.31
C ALA A 40 -8.89 -16.20 10.29
N MET A 41 -9.28 -14.96 10.59
CA MET A 41 -10.07 -14.13 9.69
C MET A 41 -9.21 -13.56 8.55
N ALA A 42 -7.98 -13.15 8.82
CA ALA A 42 -7.03 -12.74 7.81
C ALA A 42 -6.74 -13.88 6.81
N ASP A 43 -6.57 -15.10 7.29
CA ASP A 43 -6.35 -16.28 6.47
C ASP A 43 -7.51 -16.57 5.52
N ARG A 44 -8.75 -16.35 5.93
CA ARG A 44 -9.92 -16.48 5.05
C ARG A 44 -9.85 -15.52 3.86
N VAL A 45 -9.36 -14.31 4.09
CA VAL A 45 -9.20 -13.32 3.01
C VAL A 45 -8.03 -13.68 2.11
N ILE A 46 -6.86 -13.95 2.70
CA ILE A 46 -5.61 -14.24 1.98
C ILE A 46 -5.78 -15.49 1.11
N ASN A 47 -6.32 -16.57 1.68
CA ASN A 47 -6.45 -17.86 1.00
C ASN A 47 -7.65 -17.94 0.04
N SER A 48 -8.46 -16.89 -0.03
CA SER A 48 -9.61 -16.85 -0.94
C SER A 48 -9.24 -16.84 -2.42
N GLY A 49 -8.02 -16.42 -2.75
CA GLY A 49 -7.58 -16.18 -4.12
C GLY A 49 -8.28 -15.02 -4.83
N GLN A 50 -9.10 -14.25 -4.09
CA GLN A 50 -9.91 -13.18 -4.66
C GLN A 50 -9.19 -11.83 -4.70
N TYR A 51 -8.10 -11.72 -3.94
CA TYR A 51 -7.31 -10.51 -3.80
C TYR A 51 -5.84 -10.82 -4.02
N SER A 52 -5.14 -9.90 -4.66
CA SER A 52 -3.69 -9.99 -4.87
C SER A 52 -3.08 -8.61 -4.76
N LEU A 53 -1.82 -8.54 -4.33
CA LEU A 53 -1.08 -7.28 -4.41
C LEU A 53 -0.92 -6.88 -5.88
N VAL A 54 -1.13 -5.61 -6.18
CA VAL A 54 -0.81 -5.07 -7.52
C VAL A 54 0.69 -5.21 -7.72
N PRO A 55 1.14 -5.93 -8.75
CA PRO A 55 2.55 -6.19 -8.95
C PRO A 55 3.31 -4.90 -9.35
N VAL A 56 4.55 -4.82 -8.92
CA VAL A 56 5.54 -3.86 -9.41
C VAL A 56 6.76 -4.66 -9.79
N GLY A 57 7.07 -4.68 -11.07
CA GLY A 57 8.25 -5.34 -11.61
C GLY A 57 9.53 -4.61 -11.22
N ARG A 58 10.63 -5.32 -11.28
CA ARG A 58 11.97 -4.79 -11.06
C ARG A 58 12.81 -5.01 -12.30
N GLU A 59 13.67 -4.05 -12.56
CA GLU A 59 14.67 -4.14 -13.63
C GLU A 59 16.08 -4.03 -13.04
N GLU A 60 17.01 -4.73 -13.67
CA GLU A 60 18.43 -4.65 -13.32
C GLU A 60 19.03 -3.41 -13.96
N VAL A 61 19.62 -2.56 -13.14
CA VAL A 61 20.29 -1.34 -13.60
C VAL A 61 21.75 -1.39 -13.20
N PRO A 62 22.69 -1.31 -14.15
CA PRO A 62 24.11 -1.22 -13.84
C PRO A 62 24.45 0.17 -13.30
N VAL A 63 25.07 0.21 -12.12
CA VAL A 63 25.52 1.46 -11.49
C VAL A 63 27.01 1.39 -11.23
N TYR A 64 27.74 2.40 -11.72
CA TYR A 64 29.16 2.49 -11.47
C TYR A 64 29.43 3.03 -10.08
N ASN A 65 30.08 2.21 -9.25
CA ASN A 65 30.48 2.56 -7.90
C ASN A 65 31.85 3.28 -7.96
N LEU A 66 31.82 4.56 -7.61
CA LEU A 66 33.01 5.42 -7.65
C LEU A 66 34.07 5.04 -6.61
N GLU A 67 33.65 4.43 -5.49
CA GLU A 67 34.61 4.03 -4.42
C GLU A 67 35.36 2.76 -4.78
N THR A 68 34.65 1.79 -5.38
CA THR A 68 35.24 0.50 -5.71
C THR A 68 35.80 0.45 -7.14
N GLY A 69 35.44 1.41 -7.99
CA GLY A 69 35.79 1.42 -9.40
C GLY A 69 35.13 0.31 -10.23
N LYS A 70 34.07 -0.32 -9.71
CA LYS A 70 33.36 -1.43 -10.35
C LYS A 70 31.93 -1.06 -10.67
N THR A 71 31.35 -1.77 -11.63
CA THR A 71 29.92 -1.69 -11.92
C THR A 71 29.20 -2.73 -11.06
N ASP A 72 28.32 -2.25 -10.21
CA ASP A 72 27.40 -3.07 -9.41
C ASP A 72 26.05 -3.14 -10.13
N THR A 73 25.29 -4.21 -9.90
CA THR A 73 23.93 -4.35 -10.39
C THR A 73 22.98 -4.02 -9.24
N ILE A 74 22.07 -3.10 -9.49
CA ILE A 74 21.00 -2.74 -8.56
C ILE A 74 19.64 -3.08 -9.17
N TYR A 75 18.63 -3.15 -8.32
CA TYR A 75 17.26 -3.43 -8.75
C TYR A 75 16.39 -2.19 -8.53
N GLU A 76 15.87 -1.64 -9.62
CA GLU A 76 14.92 -0.53 -9.57
C GLU A 76 13.50 -1.00 -9.90
N ALA A 77 12.51 -0.36 -9.30
CA ALA A 77 11.11 -0.60 -9.64
C ALA A 77 10.81 -0.04 -11.05
N MET A 78 10.17 -0.83 -11.88
CA MET A 78 9.74 -0.40 -13.21
C MET A 78 8.76 0.76 -13.10
N GLN A 79 9.15 1.93 -13.59
CA GLN A 79 8.37 3.17 -13.44
C GLN A 79 6.94 3.05 -14.01
N GLY A 80 6.77 2.32 -15.10
CA GLY A 80 5.44 2.05 -15.66
C GLY A 80 4.53 1.30 -14.69
N ASP A 81 5.06 0.33 -13.97
CA ASP A 81 4.31 -0.44 -12.98
C ASP A 81 4.00 0.38 -11.73
N VAL A 82 4.94 1.24 -11.31
CA VAL A 82 4.72 2.17 -10.19
C VAL A 82 3.57 3.13 -10.50
N VAL A 83 3.60 3.74 -11.69
CA VAL A 83 2.49 4.61 -12.14
C VAL A 83 1.18 3.84 -12.24
N ASN A 84 1.22 2.61 -12.76
CA ASN A 84 0.05 1.75 -12.85
C ASN A 84 -0.51 1.40 -11.47
N LEU A 85 0.34 1.06 -10.49
CA LEU A 85 -0.07 0.78 -9.11
C LEU A 85 -0.89 1.95 -8.53
N PHE A 86 -0.36 3.18 -8.63
CA PHE A 86 -1.05 4.35 -8.11
C PHE A 86 -2.33 4.66 -8.88
N ARG A 87 -2.32 4.46 -10.20
CA ARG A 87 -3.50 4.65 -11.05
C ARG A 87 -4.63 3.69 -10.68
N VAL A 88 -4.36 2.40 -10.59
CA VAL A 88 -5.42 1.41 -10.32
C VAL A 88 -5.94 1.50 -8.89
N MET A 89 -5.07 1.85 -7.92
CA MET A 89 -5.49 2.00 -6.53
C MET A 89 -6.19 3.33 -6.26
N TYR A 90 -5.56 4.43 -6.60
CA TYR A 90 -5.96 5.76 -6.11
C TYR A 90 -6.64 6.63 -7.16
N ALA A 91 -6.63 6.22 -8.44
CA ALA A 91 -7.35 6.93 -9.48
C ALA A 91 -8.62 6.19 -9.94
N ASN A 92 -8.50 4.91 -10.28
CA ASN A 92 -9.64 4.13 -10.77
C ASN A 92 -10.48 3.57 -9.61
N GLY A 93 -9.81 3.17 -8.52
CA GLY A 93 -10.44 2.38 -7.47
C GLY A 93 -10.79 0.95 -7.92
N ASN A 94 -11.44 0.20 -7.05
CA ASN A 94 -11.92 -1.15 -7.34
C ASN A 94 -10.81 -2.11 -7.85
N CYS A 95 -9.58 -1.91 -7.41
CA CYS A 95 -8.44 -2.72 -7.84
C CYS A 95 -8.44 -4.11 -7.19
N VAL A 96 -7.55 -4.98 -7.64
CA VAL A 96 -7.46 -6.37 -7.13
C VAL A 96 -7.06 -6.45 -5.64
N GLU A 97 -6.46 -5.39 -5.08
CA GLU A 97 -6.17 -5.32 -3.66
C GLU A 97 -7.37 -4.85 -2.82
N SER A 98 -8.30 -4.08 -3.41
CA SER A 98 -9.39 -3.46 -2.66
C SER A 98 -10.38 -4.50 -2.14
N ILE A 99 -10.63 -4.48 -0.84
CA ILE A 99 -11.59 -5.34 -0.15
C ILE A 99 -12.87 -4.55 0.13
N PHE A 100 -12.71 -3.35 0.67
CA PHE A 100 -13.82 -2.43 0.91
C PHE A 100 -13.38 -0.98 0.64
N GLU A 101 -14.17 -0.28 -0.18
CA GLU A 101 -13.95 1.12 -0.49
C GLU A 101 -15.28 1.86 -0.63
N LEU A 102 -15.28 3.15 -0.30
CA LEU A 102 -16.40 4.03 -0.59
C LEU A 102 -16.23 4.62 -1.98
N LYS A 103 -17.24 4.40 -2.81
CA LYS A 103 -17.28 4.94 -4.16
C LYS A 103 -17.71 6.40 -4.13
N ASN A 104 -16.92 7.25 -4.73
CA ASN A 104 -17.32 8.62 -5.04
C ASN A 104 -17.86 8.68 -6.48
N PRO A 105 -19.17 8.94 -6.66
CA PRO A 105 -19.72 9.07 -7.99
C PRO A 105 -19.14 10.32 -8.68
N PRO A 106 -19.06 10.34 -10.03
CA PRO A 106 -18.50 11.46 -10.79
C PRO A 106 -19.16 12.81 -10.53
N THR A 107 -20.37 12.80 -10.00
CA THR A 107 -21.14 14.01 -9.67
C THR A 107 -20.77 14.66 -8.35
N TYR A 108 -20.01 13.97 -7.52
CA TYR A 108 -19.57 14.47 -6.22
C TYR A 108 -18.04 14.46 -6.15
N ASN A 109 -17.47 15.61 -5.84
CA ASN A 109 -16.04 15.71 -5.59
C ASN A 109 -15.69 15.03 -4.26
N ASN A 110 -14.62 14.27 -4.27
CA ASN A 110 -14.08 13.70 -3.05
C ASN A 110 -13.63 14.83 -2.11
N PRO A 111 -14.23 14.99 -0.92
CA PRO A 111 -13.89 16.07 0.00
C PRO A 111 -12.44 16.01 0.47
N TYR A 112 -11.82 14.84 0.47
CA TYR A 112 -10.44 14.65 0.90
C TYR A 112 -9.43 15.29 -0.06
N VAL A 113 -9.77 15.47 -1.34
CA VAL A 113 -8.86 16.14 -2.27
C VAL A 113 -8.57 17.57 -1.82
N SER A 114 -9.56 18.28 -1.28
CA SER A 114 -9.34 19.62 -0.73
C SER A 114 -8.42 19.62 0.49
N MET A 115 -8.35 18.54 1.24
CA MET A 115 -7.48 18.44 2.43
C MET A 115 -6.03 18.19 2.07
N PHE A 116 -5.77 17.50 0.96
CA PHE A 116 -4.44 17.00 0.58
C PHE A 116 -3.87 17.67 -0.67
N SER A 117 -4.68 18.43 -1.41
CA SER A 117 -4.28 19.02 -2.70
C SER A 117 -3.70 20.42 -2.56
N ALA A 118 -2.74 20.72 -3.43
CA ALA A 118 -2.08 22.02 -3.55
C ALA A 118 -3.01 23.19 -3.83
N ASN A 119 -4.13 22.93 -4.49
CA ASN A 119 -4.96 23.97 -5.10
C ASN A 119 -6.13 24.46 -4.20
N VAL A 120 -6.25 23.92 -2.98
CA VAL A 120 -7.33 24.25 -2.06
C VAL A 120 -6.79 24.48 -0.64
N SER A 121 -7.50 24.26 0.40
CA SER A 121 -7.17 24.74 1.74
C SER A 121 -5.99 24.06 2.47
N ASN A 122 -5.39 23.02 1.87
CA ASN A 122 -4.14 22.43 2.34
C ASN A 122 -4.10 22.13 3.85
N ALA A 123 -5.15 21.48 4.34
CA ALA A 123 -5.33 21.27 5.78
C ALA A 123 -4.37 20.24 6.37
N ILE A 124 -3.86 19.31 5.54
CA ILE A 124 -2.94 18.24 5.96
C ILE A 124 -1.74 18.23 5.04
N GLU A 125 -0.57 18.45 5.62
CA GLU A 125 0.71 18.50 4.93
C GLU A 125 1.63 17.37 5.40
N VAL A 126 2.54 16.96 4.50
CA VAL A 126 3.62 16.05 4.84
C VAL A 126 4.67 16.80 5.67
N ASN A 127 5.06 16.24 6.80
CA ASN A 127 6.25 16.69 7.49
C ASN A 127 7.49 16.14 6.74
N GLN A 128 8.05 16.97 5.87
CA GLN A 128 9.16 16.58 5.00
C GLN A 128 10.39 16.07 5.76
N ALA A 129 10.72 16.66 6.91
CA ALA A 129 11.87 16.23 7.70
C ALA A 129 11.70 14.78 8.16
N ASN A 130 10.56 14.44 8.75
CA ASN A 130 10.30 13.09 9.21
C ASN A 130 10.16 12.08 8.06
N PHE A 131 9.58 12.50 6.93
CA PHE A 131 9.42 11.62 5.77
C PHE A 131 10.75 11.35 5.08
N SER A 132 11.61 12.35 4.92
CA SER A 132 12.93 12.16 4.32
C SER A 132 13.75 11.17 5.13
N ASP A 133 13.74 11.26 6.46
CA ASP A 133 14.49 10.36 7.32
C ASP A 133 13.99 8.92 7.21
N VAL A 134 12.67 8.70 7.29
CA VAL A 134 12.07 7.36 7.20
C VAL A 134 12.33 6.72 5.84
N TYR A 135 12.11 7.47 4.74
CA TYR A 135 12.30 6.92 3.41
C TYR A 135 13.76 6.92 2.93
N PHE A 136 14.60 7.76 3.49
CA PHE A 136 16.04 7.67 3.26
C PHE A 136 16.62 6.39 3.85
N ILE A 137 16.18 5.99 5.03
CA ILE A 137 16.57 4.70 5.64
C ILE A 137 16.11 3.51 4.78
N THR A 138 14.93 3.64 4.14
CA THR A 138 14.37 2.59 3.27
C THR A 138 14.80 2.71 1.81
N SER A 139 15.40 3.83 1.41
CA SER A 139 15.92 4.07 0.07
C SER A 139 17.43 4.21 0.14
N ASN A 140 18.18 3.18 -0.15
CA ASN A 140 19.62 3.29 -0.26
C ASN A 140 19.96 3.84 -1.66
N ILE A 141 20.02 5.17 -1.77
CA ILE A 141 20.26 5.87 -3.03
C ILE A 141 21.64 5.50 -3.61
N ASP A 142 22.63 5.30 -2.75
CA ASP A 142 23.98 4.93 -3.19
C ASP A 142 24.04 3.50 -3.77
N ARG A 143 23.06 2.66 -3.38
CA ARG A 143 22.88 1.32 -3.94
C ARG A 143 21.74 1.23 -4.95
N GLY A 144 21.13 2.38 -5.34
CA GLY A 144 20.05 2.47 -6.30
C GLY A 144 18.69 1.94 -5.86
N TRP A 145 18.54 1.63 -4.61
CA TRP A 145 17.26 1.17 -4.07
C TRP A 145 16.38 2.38 -3.77
N ARG A 146 15.30 2.49 -4.50
CA ARG A 146 14.35 3.57 -4.28
C ARG A 146 13.00 3.00 -3.87
N ASP A 147 12.61 3.26 -2.63
CA ASP A 147 11.27 2.95 -2.17
C ASP A 147 10.25 3.75 -3.00
N ILE A 148 9.30 3.08 -3.63
CA ILE A 148 8.28 3.70 -4.49
C ILE A 148 7.31 4.61 -3.72
N ARG A 149 7.36 4.62 -2.38
CA ARG A 149 6.53 5.48 -1.53
C ARG A 149 7.16 6.86 -1.27
N THR A 150 8.27 7.17 -1.94
CA THR A 150 9.03 8.42 -1.80
C THR A 150 8.39 9.61 -2.52
N GLU A 151 9.12 10.73 -2.48
CA GLU A 151 8.75 11.95 -3.19
C GLU A 151 8.61 11.70 -4.70
N GLY A 152 7.64 12.34 -5.30
CA GLY A 152 7.30 12.20 -6.72
C GLY A 152 6.25 11.12 -7.01
N ILE A 153 5.94 10.26 -6.04
CA ILE A 153 4.97 9.17 -6.17
C ILE A 153 3.86 9.26 -5.11
N SER A 154 4.21 9.19 -3.81
CA SER A 154 3.21 9.27 -2.74
C SER A 154 2.93 10.69 -2.29
N TYR A 155 3.89 11.57 -2.44
CA TYR A 155 3.76 12.98 -2.12
C TYR A 155 4.67 13.82 -3.04
N VAL A 156 4.40 15.11 -3.13
CA VAL A 156 5.28 16.09 -3.79
C VAL A 156 5.36 17.34 -2.93
N GLY A 157 6.58 17.71 -2.56
CA GLY A 157 6.77 18.74 -1.57
C GLY A 157 5.97 18.42 -0.31
N LYS A 158 5.03 19.24 0.05
CA LYS A 158 4.17 19.05 1.23
C LYS A 158 2.82 18.37 0.95
N TYR A 159 2.51 18.05 -0.28
CA TYR A 159 1.20 17.55 -0.70
C TYR A 159 1.16 16.02 -0.78
N ILE A 160 0.13 15.42 -0.21
CA ILE A 160 -0.04 13.95 -0.21
C ILE A 160 -0.79 13.53 -1.47
N TRP A 161 -0.07 12.96 -2.35
CA TRP A 161 -0.55 12.59 -3.67
C TRP A 161 -1.47 11.39 -3.69
N LYS A 162 -1.17 10.35 -2.98
CA LYS A 162 -2.00 9.15 -2.99
C LYS A 162 -3.46 9.41 -2.63
N TRP A 163 -3.75 10.47 -1.85
CA TRP A 163 -5.11 10.82 -1.46
C TRP A 163 -5.79 11.78 -2.43
N ALA A 164 -5.02 12.60 -3.13
CA ALA A 164 -5.55 13.47 -4.19
C ALA A 164 -5.95 12.68 -5.44
N GLY A 165 -5.28 11.56 -5.68
CA GLY A 165 -5.47 10.72 -6.85
C GLY A 165 -4.80 11.27 -8.11
N LEU A 166 -4.58 10.38 -9.07
CA LEU A 166 -4.00 10.70 -10.36
C LEU A 166 -5.08 10.87 -11.41
N ASP A 167 -4.90 11.82 -12.29
CA ASP A 167 -5.69 11.89 -13.54
C ASP A 167 -5.13 10.84 -14.51
N ASN A 168 -5.92 9.80 -14.77
CA ASN A 168 -5.54 8.71 -15.66
C ASN A 168 -5.79 9.01 -17.15
N THR A 169 -6.31 10.19 -17.46
CA THR A 169 -6.61 10.62 -18.84
C THR A 169 -5.50 11.48 -19.43
N SER A 170 -4.61 12.02 -18.59
CA SER A 170 -3.53 12.93 -19.03
C SER A 170 -2.20 12.23 -19.27
N THR A 171 -1.47 12.71 -20.27
CA THR A 171 -0.08 12.32 -20.54
C THR A 171 0.76 13.58 -20.73
N PRO A 172 1.72 13.90 -19.85
CA PRO A 172 2.14 13.11 -18.68
C PRO A 172 1.07 13.04 -17.59
N VAL A 173 1.17 12.01 -16.74
CA VAL A 173 0.24 11.82 -15.61
C VAL A 173 0.22 13.06 -14.73
N GLN A 174 -0.97 13.58 -14.50
CA GLN A 174 -1.19 14.77 -13.68
C GLN A 174 -2.06 14.44 -12.47
N TRP A 175 -2.10 15.37 -11.54
CA TRP A 175 -2.97 15.30 -10.36
C TRP A 175 -4.38 15.65 -10.70
N ARG A 176 -5.31 14.97 -10.05
CA ARG A 176 -6.69 15.37 -10.11
C ARG A 176 -6.87 16.77 -9.53
N THR A 177 -7.63 17.57 -10.23
CA THR A 177 -8.15 18.84 -9.73
C THR A 177 -9.38 18.57 -8.86
N THR A 178 -9.83 19.58 -8.10
CA THR A 178 -11.09 19.48 -7.32
C THR A 178 -12.30 19.13 -8.17
N SER A 179 -12.30 19.49 -9.46
CA SER A 179 -13.39 19.20 -10.39
C SER A 179 -13.35 17.78 -10.97
N THR A 180 -12.23 17.09 -10.85
CA THR A 180 -12.06 15.72 -11.37
C THR A 180 -11.78 14.68 -10.26
N SER A 181 -11.91 15.07 -9.00
CA SER A 181 -11.53 14.32 -7.85
C SER A 181 -12.63 13.35 -7.39
N ASN A 182 -12.81 12.29 -8.13
CA ASN A 182 -13.76 11.24 -7.80
C ASN A 182 -13.10 9.92 -7.36
N SER A 183 -11.88 9.99 -6.82
CA SER A 183 -11.18 8.80 -6.30
C SER A 183 -11.99 8.15 -5.19
N ASN A 184 -12.07 6.82 -5.21
CA ASN A 184 -12.69 6.08 -4.14
C ASN A 184 -11.84 6.17 -2.86
N TRP A 185 -12.49 6.08 -1.71
CA TRP A 185 -11.80 5.98 -0.44
C TRP A 185 -11.65 4.51 -0.05
N ILE A 186 -10.41 4.02 0.01
CA ILE A 186 -10.11 2.63 0.38
C ILE A 186 -10.10 2.52 1.91
N PHE A 187 -10.97 1.69 2.47
CA PHE A 187 -10.96 1.35 3.89
C PHE A 187 -10.09 0.14 4.17
N TYR A 188 -10.27 -0.93 3.39
CA TYR A 188 -9.52 -2.17 3.53
C TYR A 188 -9.01 -2.66 2.19
N ARG A 189 -7.77 -3.08 2.19
CA ARG A 189 -7.10 -3.73 1.07
C ARG A 189 -6.25 -4.89 1.57
N LEU A 190 -5.81 -5.76 0.67
CA LEU A 190 -5.04 -6.95 1.03
C LEU A 190 -3.77 -6.63 1.83
N ALA A 191 -3.10 -5.51 1.52
CA ALA A 191 -1.91 -5.11 2.28
C ALA A 191 -2.21 -4.88 3.77
N ASP A 192 -3.38 -4.33 4.09
CA ASP A 192 -3.79 -4.10 5.48
C ASP A 192 -4.03 -5.44 6.19
N VAL A 193 -4.66 -6.41 5.51
CA VAL A 193 -4.88 -7.76 6.05
C VAL A 193 -3.58 -8.51 6.30
N LEU A 194 -2.61 -8.38 5.39
CA LEU A 194 -1.28 -8.98 5.56
C LEU A 194 -0.55 -8.40 6.78
N LEU A 195 -0.66 -7.08 6.98
CA LEU A 195 -0.04 -6.41 8.13
C LEU A 195 -0.75 -6.72 9.44
N MET A 196 -2.09 -6.75 9.48
CA MET A 196 -2.84 -7.19 10.67
C MET A 196 -2.46 -8.62 11.09
N LYS A 197 -2.34 -9.53 10.12
CA LYS A 197 -1.86 -10.90 10.40
C LYS A 197 -0.42 -10.92 10.89
N ALA A 198 0.47 -10.10 10.31
CA ALA A 198 1.86 -10.03 10.75
C ALA A 198 1.97 -9.53 12.19
N GLU A 199 1.21 -8.49 12.55
CA GLU A 199 1.15 -7.95 13.90
C GLU A 199 0.64 -9.00 14.90
N ALA A 200 -0.49 -9.66 14.61
CA ALA A 200 -1.05 -10.69 15.46
C ALA A 200 -0.09 -11.89 15.66
N LEU A 201 0.62 -12.30 14.61
CA LEU A 201 1.65 -13.35 14.70
C LEU A 201 2.82 -12.92 15.57
N THR A 202 3.25 -11.66 15.48
CA THR A 202 4.35 -11.12 16.29
C THR A 202 3.97 -11.09 17.76
N GLU A 203 2.78 -10.63 18.09
CA GLU A 203 2.28 -10.60 19.47
C GLU A 203 2.23 -12.01 20.09
N LEU A 204 1.68 -12.99 19.37
CA LEU A 204 1.69 -14.39 19.83
C LEU A 204 3.10 -14.95 19.92
N ALA A 205 3.99 -14.63 18.98
CA ALA A 205 5.37 -15.08 19.00
C ALA A 205 6.13 -14.56 20.23
N MET A 206 5.86 -13.33 20.64
CA MET A 206 6.48 -12.74 21.83
C MET A 206 6.03 -13.42 23.12
N VAL A 207 4.74 -13.80 23.20
CA VAL A 207 4.20 -14.52 24.37
C VAL A 207 4.74 -15.95 24.46
N ASP A 208 4.77 -16.65 23.33
CA ASP A 208 5.13 -18.07 23.25
C ASP A 208 6.64 -18.30 23.05
N ASN A 209 7.41 -17.24 22.81
CA ASN A 209 8.81 -17.31 22.34
C ASN A 209 8.95 -18.18 21.07
N ASP A 210 8.01 -18.01 20.12
CA ASP A 210 7.86 -18.84 18.93
C ASP A 210 8.51 -18.19 17.69
N GLN A 211 9.74 -18.63 17.41
CA GLN A 211 10.49 -18.12 16.25
C GLN A 211 9.82 -18.44 14.90
N VAL A 212 8.99 -19.50 14.83
CA VAL A 212 8.30 -19.86 13.58
C VAL A 212 7.22 -18.82 13.27
N LYS A 213 6.43 -18.43 14.27
CA LYS A 213 5.44 -17.35 14.10
C LYS A 213 6.10 -16.02 13.73
N LEU A 214 7.23 -15.69 14.34
CA LEU A 214 7.98 -14.48 14.02
C LEU A 214 8.48 -14.48 12.57
N ASN A 215 9.03 -15.60 12.10
CA ASN A 215 9.45 -15.73 10.71
C ASN A 215 8.27 -15.63 9.73
N GLN A 216 7.10 -16.15 10.09
CA GLN A 216 5.88 -16.00 9.29
C GLN A 216 5.43 -14.54 9.23
N ALA A 217 5.49 -13.81 10.33
CA ALA A 217 5.17 -12.38 10.37
C ALA A 217 6.11 -11.58 9.47
N LEU A 218 7.42 -11.81 9.59
CA LEU A 218 8.43 -11.18 8.75
C LEU A 218 8.21 -11.44 7.25
N ALA A 219 7.86 -12.67 6.87
CA ALA A 219 7.57 -12.99 5.48
C ALA A 219 6.40 -12.20 4.89
N LEU A 220 5.38 -11.88 5.71
CA LEU A 220 4.26 -11.04 5.29
C LEU A 220 4.69 -9.58 5.10
N VAL A 221 5.48 -9.05 6.02
CA VAL A 221 6.04 -7.69 5.92
C VAL A 221 6.95 -7.58 4.70
N TYR A 222 7.80 -8.57 4.46
CA TYR A 222 8.70 -8.58 3.30
C TYR A 222 7.96 -8.56 1.96
N LYS A 223 6.82 -9.24 1.81
CA LYS A 223 6.01 -9.14 0.60
C LYS A 223 5.60 -7.70 0.27
N ILE A 224 5.25 -6.92 1.29
CA ILE A 224 4.85 -5.52 1.10
C ILE A 224 6.06 -4.64 0.84
N ARG A 225 7.16 -4.89 1.54
CA ARG A 225 8.42 -4.17 1.33
C ARG A 225 8.99 -4.44 -0.06
N GLU A 226 8.97 -5.69 -0.49
CA GLU A 226 9.40 -6.09 -1.82
C GLU A 226 8.59 -5.39 -2.90
N ARG A 227 7.24 -5.39 -2.81
CA ARG A 227 6.38 -4.66 -3.72
C ARG A 227 6.68 -3.15 -3.73
N ALA A 228 7.04 -2.58 -2.57
CA ALA A 228 7.43 -1.19 -2.43
C ALA A 228 8.87 -0.90 -2.92
N ASN A 229 9.58 -1.89 -3.43
CA ASN A 229 11.01 -1.80 -3.76
C ASN A 229 11.87 -1.31 -2.57
N ALA A 230 11.39 -1.53 -1.35
CA ALA A 230 12.17 -1.24 -0.16
C ALA A 230 13.22 -2.34 0.04
N PRO A 231 14.47 -2.00 0.35
CA PRO A 231 15.52 -2.99 0.54
C PRO A 231 15.20 -3.96 1.68
N GLU A 232 15.69 -5.18 1.54
CA GLU A 232 15.78 -6.07 2.69
C GLU A 232 16.74 -5.42 3.69
N SER A 233 16.22 -4.96 4.80
CA SER A 233 17.05 -4.42 5.84
C SER A 233 17.40 -5.56 6.79
N THR A 234 18.64 -5.98 6.74
CA THR A 234 19.27 -6.77 7.81
C THR A 234 19.51 -5.91 9.06
N ASP A 235 19.41 -4.60 8.93
CA ASP A 235 19.86 -3.62 9.93
C ASP A 235 18.73 -2.92 10.69
N LEU A 236 17.46 -3.29 10.46
CA LEU A 236 16.32 -2.68 11.17
C LEU A 236 16.05 -3.23 12.57
N PHE A 237 16.90 -4.11 13.08
CA PHE A 237 16.74 -4.74 14.41
C PHE A 237 17.90 -4.49 15.35
N TYR A 238 18.57 -3.32 15.24
CA TYR A 238 19.54 -2.86 16.24
C TYR A 238 19.17 -1.52 16.82
#